data_cc6be083ec63ff980859f60936b4a4a8
#
_entry.id   cc6be083ec63ff980859f60936b4a4a8
#
_cell.length_a   1.000
_cell.length_b   1.000
_cell.length_c   1.000
_cell.angle_alpha   90.00
_cell.angle_beta   90.00
_cell.angle_gamma   90.00
#
_symmetry.space_group_name_H-M   'P 1'
#
loop_
_entity.id
_entity.type
_entity.pdbx_description
1 polymer ?
#
loop_
_entity_poly.entity_id
_entity_poly.type
_entity_poly.pdbx_seq_one_letter_code
_entity_poly.pdbx_strand_id
1 'polypeptide(L)'
;MDVSVIIPLYKGKSYVTKLLNKIEINQQISKKKIEVIFVNDYPDEKIVIDKEYCFYIKVINNEFNQGIHQSRINGLKEANGNYILFLDQDDEIKDHFIKSQLERIGNTDLCIANGIMESANGNCLIYKNKRSQDYLKKQIGFIKVRDLIVSPGQCLIKKASIPEYWMENTMKVNSADDYFLWLLMIENKCCFSVNYDVLYIHKYTGENVSGNIEQVHKSNREMIDLLIKYCHNVNVHLLKRAITYKYLMKKQGKVIPSIKNIDLFLYNTIYQLLWKGM
;
A
#
# COMPACT_ATOMS: atom_id res chain seq x y z
N MET A 1 -8.32 19.76 -8.11
CA MET A 1 -7.63 18.59 -8.66
C MET A 1 -8.45 17.36 -8.31
N ASP A 2 -8.60 16.37 -9.21
CA ASP A 2 -9.37 15.16 -8.89
C ASP A 2 -8.50 14.13 -8.18
N VAL A 3 -7.32 13.85 -8.73
CA VAL A 3 -6.39 12.84 -8.21
C VAL A 3 -4.98 13.39 -8.09
N SER A 4 -4.33 13.16 -6.94
CA SER A 4 -2.90 13.37 -6.76
C SER A 4 -2.20 12.01 -6.75
N VAL A 5 -1.26 11.83 -7.66
CA VAL A 5 -0.38 10.64 -7.69
C VAL A 5 0.93 11.02 -7.00
N ILE A 6 1.19 10.40 -5.86
CA ILE A 6 2.38 10.66 -5.04
C ILE A 6 3.35 9.52 -5.22
N ILE A 7 4.57 9.83 -5.66
CA ILE A 7 5.59 8.86 -6.03
C ILE A 7 6.87 9.14 -5.25
N PRO A 8 7.15 8.40 -4.18
CA PRO A 8 8.45 8.42 -3.52
C PRO A 8 9.53 7.87 -4.47
N LEU A 9 10.67 8.56 -4.55
CA LEU A 9 11.81 8.17 -5.37
C LEU A 9 13.05 8.00 -4.49
N TYR A 10 13.69 6.85 -4.58
CA TYR A 10 15.00 6.59 -4.01
C TYR A 10 15.90 5.96 -5.08
N LYS A 11 16.91 6.70 -5.56
CA LYS A 11 17.71 6.32 -6.75
C LYS A 11 16.81 6.00 -7.95
N GLY A 12 15.73 6.80 -8.11
CA GLY A 12 14.61 6.47 -8.97
C GLY A 12 14.50 7.26 -10.26
N LYS A 13 15.52 8.03 -10.64
CA LYS A 13 15.52 8.88 -11.84
C LYS A 13 15.12 8.13 -13.11
N SER A 14 15.58 6.90 -13.28
CA SER A 14 15.31 6.08 -14.46
C SER A 14 13.83 5.70 -14.63
N TYR A 15 13.02 5.77 -13.58
CA TYR A 15 11.59 5.44 -13.64
C TYR A 15 10.70 6.62 -14.04
N VAL A 16 11.18 7.86 -13.87
CA VAL A 16 10.37 9.09 -13.97
C VAL A 16 9.63 9.19 -15.29
N THR A 17 10.32 9.12 -16.43
CA THR A 17 9.70 9.24 -17.75
C THR A 17 8.66 8.16 -18.02
N LYS A 18 8.93 6.91 -17.61
CA LYS A 18 7.99 5.80 -17.75
C LYS A 18 6.72 6.01 -16.94
N LEU A 19 6.86 6.44 -15.70
CA LEU A 19 5.74 6.74 -14.80
C LEU A 19 4.89 7.89 -15.36
N LEU A 20 5.51 8.98 -15.79
CA LEU A 20 4.79 10.12 -16.36
C LEU A 20 4.02 9.75 -17.62
N ASN A 21 4.62 8.99 -18.54
CA ASN A 21 3.93 8.52 -19.75
C ASN A 21 2.71 7.65 -19.40
N LYS A 22 2.83 6.80 -18.39
CA LYS A 22 1.69 5.97 -17.93
C LYS A 22 0.57 6.79 -17.32
N ILE A 23 0.90 7.82 -16.55
CA ILE A 23 -0.09 8.72 -15.94
C ILE A 23 -0.75 9.60 -17.02
N GLU A 24 -0.01 10.03 -18.06
CA GLU A 24 -0.55 10.77 -19.20
C GLU A 24 -1.68 9.98 -19.91
N ILE A 25 -1.47 8.69 -20.17
CA ILE A 25 -2.48 7.80 -20.73
C ILE A 25 -3.69 7.69 -19.78
N ASN A 26 -3.45 7.52 -18.48
CA ASN A 26 -4.52 7.47 -17.49
C ASN A 26 -5.35 8.76 -17.44
N GLN A 27 -4.71 9.93 -17.58
CA GLN A 27 -5.41 11.20 -17.63
C GLN A 27 -6.28 11.31 -18.89
N GLN A 28 -5.74 10.96 -20.05
CA GLN A 28 -6.47 10.99 -21.32
C GLN A 28 -7.71 10.09 -21.28
N ILE A 29 -7.59 8.88 -20.72
CA ILE A 29 -8.69 7.90 -20.62
C ILE A 29 -9.72 8.30 -19.56
N SER A 30 -9.28 8.78 -18.39
CA SER A 30 -10.17 9.17 -17.31
C SER A 30 -10.84 10.51 -17.52
N LYS A 31 -10.24 11.40 -18.30
CA LYS A 31 -10.63 12.81 -18.50
C LYS A 31 -10.70 13.60 -17.18
N LYS A 32 -9.90 13.18 -16.19
CA LYS A 32 -9.81 13.78 -14.85
C LYS A 32 -8.58 14.66 -14.73
N LYS A 33 -8.66 15.69 -13.87
CA LYS A 33 -7.51 16.54 -13.57
C LYS A 33 -6.59 15.79 -12.61
N ILE A 34 -5.43 15.38 -13.10
CA ILE A 34 -4.40 14.67 -12.32
C ILE A 34 -3.25 15.63 -12.04
N GLU A 35 -2.61 15.47 -10.91
CA GLU A 35 -1.28 15.99 -10.62
C GLU A 35 -0.36 14.87 -10.19
N VAL A 36 0.93 15.05 -10.46
CA VAL A 36 1.98 14.10 -10.05
C VAL A 36 2.93 14.81 -9.09
N ILE A 37 3.19 14.20 -7.97
CA ILE A 37 4.10 14.70 -6.96
C ILE A 37 5.19 13.66 -6.73
N PHE A 38 6.37 13.93 -7.29
CA PHE A 38 7.57 13.15 -6.97
C PHE A 38 8.19 13.66 -5.68
N VAL A 39 8.53 12.73 -4.80
CA VAL A 39 9.28 13.06 -3.58
C VAL A 39 10.62 12.34 -3.65
N ASN A 40 11.66 13.08 -3.99
CA ASN A 40 13.01 12.58 -4.12
C ASN A 40 13.67 12.43 -2.75
N ASP A 41 13.84 11.21 -2.31
CA ASP A 41 14.45 10.83 -1.03
C ASP A 41 15.94 10.46 -1.17
N TYR A 42 16.54 10.79 -2.31
CA TYR A 42 17.95 10.64 -2.60
C TYR A 42 18.51 11.95 -3.18
N PRO A 43 18.94 12.89 -2.31
CA PRO A 43 19.28 14.26 -2.71
C PRO A 43 20.46 14.37 -3.69
N ASP A 44 21.33 13.37 -3.74
CA ASP A 44 22.47 13.36 -4.66
C ASP A 44 22.03 13.15 -6.14
N GLU A 45 20.78 12.75 -6.38
CA GLU A 45 20.23 12.53 -7.71
C GLU A 45 19.22 13.63 -8.07
N LYS A 46 19.53 14.45 -9.06
CA LYS A 46 18.60 15.47 -9.55
C LYS A 46 17.54 14.84 -10.46
N ILE A 47 16.28 15.04 -10.11
CA ILE A 47 15.14 14.65 -10.93
C ILE A 47 14.89 15.73 -11.99
N VAL A 48 14.89 15.32 -13.25
CA VAL A 48 14.67 16.19 -14.41
C VAL A 48 13.46 15.68 -15.19
N ILE A 49 12.59 16.60 -15.59
CA ILE A 49 11.43 16.32 -16.44
C ILE A 49 11.79 16.71 -17.87
N ASP A 50 11.88 15.73 -18.75
CA ASP A 50 12.47 15.89 -20.09
C ASP A 50 11.53 16.51 -21.15
N LYS A 51 10.21 16.52 -20.87
CA LYS A 51 9.19 17.07 -21.76
C LYS A 51 8.04 17.73 -21.00
N GLU A 52 7.23 18.47 -21.68
CA GLU A 52 5.95 18.97 -21.15
C GLU A 52 4.89 17.88 -21.14
N TYR A 53 4.08 17.88 -20.09
CA TYR A 53 2.94 16.98 -19.91
C TYR A 53 1.67 17.81 -19.72
N CYS A 54 0.51 17.22 -20.03
CA CYS A 54 -0.77 17.92 -19.93
C CYS A 54 -1.33 17.97 -18.48
N PHE A 55 -0.51 17.73 -17.48
CA PHE A 55 -0.87 17.78 -16.06
C PHE A 55 0.25 18.44 -15.23
N TYR A 56 -0.13 18.87 -14.03
CA TYR A 56 0.81 19.50 -13.12
C TYR A 56 1.78 18.48 -12.53
N ILE A 57 3.06 18.82 -12.54
CA ILE A 57 4.12 18.01 -11.93
C ILE A 57 4.86 18.84 -10.90
N LYS A 58 5.03 18.29 -9.71
CA LYS A 58 5.84 18.85 -8.64
C LYS A 58 6.93 17.87 -8.26
N VAL A 59 8.15 18.37 -8.05
CA VAL A 59 9.26 17.60 -7.48
C VAL A 59 9.61 18.21 -6.13
N ILE A 60 9.55 17.41 -5.09
CA ILE A 60 9.98 17.74 -3.73
C ILE A 60 11.31 17.01 -3.53
N ASN A 61 12.35 17.72 -3.08
CA ASN A 61 13.62 17.09 -2.74
C ASN A 61 13.76 17.09 -1.22
N ASN A 62 13.85 15.92 -0.61
CA ASN A 62 14.19 15.79 0.79
C ASN A 62 15.67 16.16 0.99
N GLU A 63 16.02 16.78 2.11
CA GLU A 63 17.40 17.18 2.40
C GLU A 63 18.32 15.97 2.63
N PHE A 64 17.77 14.88 3.08
CA PHE A 64 18.43 13.58 3.30
C PHE A 64 17.41 12.46 3.18
N ASN A 65 17.85 11.21 3.17
CA ASN A 65 16.95 10.05 3.14
C ASN A 65 16.09 10.00 4.43
N GLN A 66 14.82 10.33 4.27
CA GLN A 66 13.82 10.36 5.36
C GLN A 66 12.98 9.08 5.43
N GLY A 67 13.11 8.20 4.46
CA GLY A 67 12.35 6.96 4.34
C GLY A 67 11.01 7.13 3.64
N ILE A 68 10.44 5.99 3.24
CA ILE A 68 9.25 5.95 2.38
C ILE A 68 8.02 6.58 3.03
N HIS A 69 7.81 6.35 4.34
CA HIS A 69 6.67 6.91 5.07
C HIS A 69 6.70 8.44 5.06
N GLN A 70 7.84 9.03 5.45
CA GLN A 70 7.99 10.49 5.45
C GLN A 70 7.86 11.08 4.05
N SER A 71 8.39 10.41 3.04
CA SER A 71 8.27 10.84 1.65
C SER A 71 6.81 10.84 1.18
N ARG A 72 6.01 9.82 1.55
CA ARG A 72 4.56 9.80 1.29
C ARG A 72 3.84 10.96 2.00
N ILE A 73 4.21 11.26 3.25
CA ILE A 73 3.65 12.39 4.01
C ILE A 73 4.01 13.73 3.36
N ASN A 74 5.26 13.91 2.95
CA ASN A 74 5.71 15.14 2.30
C ASN A 74 4.93 15.39 1.00
N GLY A 75 4.72 14.35 0.19
CA GLY A 75 3.88 14.42 -0.99
C GLY A 75 2.41 14.70 -0.68
N LEU A 76 1.86 14.08 0.36
CA LEU A 76 0.46 14.26 0.77
C LEU A 76 0.15 15.69 1.23
N LYS A 77 1.10 16.34 1.91
CA LYS A 77 0.96 17.75 2.33
C LYS A 77 0.81 18.71 1.15
N GLU A 78 1.43 18.39 0.02
CA GLU A 78 1.39 19.20 -1.20
C GLU A 78 0.27 18.80 -2.17
N ALA A 79 -0.40 17.68 -1.90
CA ALA A 79 -1.46 17.15 -2.75
C ALA A 79 -2.73 18.00 -2.68
N ASN A 80 -3.32 18.32 -3.85
CA ASN A 80 -4.56 19.09 -3.98
C ASN A 80 -5.75 18.23 -4.47
N GLY A 81 -5.50 16.95 -4.81
CA GLY A 81 -6.53 16.02 -5.28
C GLY A 81 -7.49 15.60 -4.18
N ASN A 82 -8.74 15.37 -4.56
CA ASN A 82 -9.74 14.77 -3.67
C ASN A 82 -9.41 13.31 -3.35
N TYR A 83 -8.70 12.65 -4.26
CA TYR A 83 -8.24 11.28 -4.12
C TYR A 83 -6.72 11.20 -4.22
N ILE A 84 -6.14 10.27 -3.50
CA ILE A 84 -4.69 10.00 -3.44
C ILE A 84 -4.42 8.60 -4.00
N LEU A 85 -3.42 8.52 -4.84
CA LEU A 85 -2.76 7.30 -5.26
C LEU A 85 -1.29 7.38 -4.81
N PHE A 86 -0.88 6.55 -3.86
CA PHE A 86 0.54 6.33 -3.58
C PHE A 86 1.05 5.25 -4.52
N LEU A 87 1.97 5.60 -5.41
CA LEU A 87 2.52 4.66 -6.39
C LEU A 87 4.02 4.50 -6.15
N ASP A 88 4.46 3.28 -5.93
CA ASP A 88 5.88 2.99 -5.77
C ASP A 88 6.59 3.07 -7.13
N GLN A 89 7.84 3.53 -7.14
CA GLN A 89 8.57 3.88 -8.36
C GLN A 89 8.76 2.71 -9.35
N ASP A 90 8.84 1.49 -8.84
CA ASP A 90 9.09 0.26 -9.60
C ASP A 90 7.81 -0.48 -10.00
N ASP A 91 6.66 -0.06 -9.48
CA ASP A 91 5.37 -0.66 -9.79
C ASP A 91 4.71 -0.07 -11.04
N GLU A 92 3.68 -0.74 -11.55
CA GLU A 92 2.94 -0.29 -12.73
C GLU A 92 1.43 -0.32 -12.51
N ILE A 93 0.74 0.63 -13.13
CA ILE A 93 -0.72 0.65 -13.24
C ILE A 93 -1.15 0.45 -14.69
N LYS A 94 -2.33 -0.12 -14.92
CA LYS A 94 -2.92 -0.23 -16.26
C LYS A 94 -3.41 1.14 -16.76
N ASP A 95 -3.58 1.27 -18.06
CA ASP A 95 -3.92 2.53 -18.73
C ASP A 95 -5.25 3.15 -18.28
N HIS A 96 -6.17 2.32 -17.80
CA HIS A 96 -7.50 2.74 -17.32
C HIS A 96 -7.65 2.63 -15.79
N PHE A 97 -6.56 2.52 -15.05
CA PHE A 97 -6.57 2.36 -13.59
C PHE A 97 -7.39 3.46 -12.90
N ILE A 98 -7.04 4.73 -13.15
CA ILE A 98 -7.67 5.87 -12.47
C ILE A 98 -9.17 5.94 -12.79
N LYS A 99 -9.54 5.73 -14.06
CA LYS A 99 -10.96 5.71 -14.48
C LYS A 99 -11.73 4.62 -13.73
N SER A 100 -11.27 3.38 -13.81
CA SER A 100 -11.93 2.24 -13.20
C SER A 100 -12.04 2.36 -11.67
N GLN A 101 -10.99 2.86 -11.00
CA GLN A 101 -11.00 3.09 -9.56
C GLN A 101 -12.00 4.17 -9.15
N LEU A 102 -12.07 5.30 -9.87
CA LEU A 102 -13.03 6.38 -9.61
C LEU A 102 -14.49 5.93 -9.83
N GLU A 103 -14.74 5.09 -10.83
CA GLU A 103 -16.07 4.52 -11.08
C GLU A 103 -16.48 3.53 -9.96
N ARG A 104 -15.52 2.88 -9.33
CA ARG A 104 -15.77 1.84 -8.33
C ARG A 104 -15.80 2.34 -6.89
N ILE A 105 -15.06 3.40 -6.55
CA ILE A 105 -14.93 3.87 -5.17
C ILE A 105 -16.27 4.34 -4.57
N GLY A 106 -17.13 4.96 -5.36
CA GLY A 106 -18.45 5.42 -4.90
C GLY A 106 -18.37 6.27 -3.63
N ASN A 107 -19.14 5.89 -2.62
CA ASN A 107 -19.18 6.55 -1.31
C ASN A 107 -18.19 5.97 -0.29
N THR A 108 -17.32 5.03 -0.70
CA THR A 108 -16.33 4.43 0.19
C THR A 108 -15.08 5.30 0.33
N ASP A 109 -14.26 5.00 1.31
CA ASP A 109 -13.06 5.78 1.65
C ASP A 109 -11.81 5.28 0.91
N LEU A 110 -11.84 4.01 0.52
CA LEU A 110 -10.75 3.29 -0.13
C LEU A 110 -11.31 2.32 -1.15
N CYS A 111 -10.73 2.30 -2.36
CA CYS A 111 -11.01 1.28 -3.39
C CYS A 111 -9.73 0.51 -3.71
N ILE A 112 -9.79 -0.82 -3.63
CA ILE A 112 -8.63 -1.71 -3.78
C ILE A 112 -8.78 -2.51 -5.07
N ALA A 113 -7.89 -2.29 -6.04
CA ALA A 113 -7.83 -3.04 -7.28
C ALA A 113 -7.20 -4.42 -7.10
N ASN A 114 -7.57 -5.36 -7.96
CA ASN A 114 -6.77 -6.55 -8.15
C ASN A 114 -5.50 -6.22 -8.96
N GLY A 115 -4.52 -7.11 -8.91
CA GLY A 115 -3.26 -6.93 -9.61
C GLY A 115 -2.54 -8.25 -9.87
N ILE A 116 -1.35 -8.10 -10.44
CA ILE A 116 -0.42 -9.19 -10.72
C ILE A 116 0.84 -8.96 -9.87
N MET A 117 1.33 -10.02 -9.24
CA MET A 117 2.70 -10.09 -8.76
C MET A 117 3.57 -10.65 -9.88
N GLU A 118 4.50 -9.84 -10.35
CA GLU A 118 5.47 -10.20 -11.37
C GLU A 118 6.80 -10.54 -10.71
N SER A 119 7.32 -11.74 -10.99
CA SER A 119 8.59 -12.22 -10.45
C SER A 119 9.35 -13.06 -11.47
N ALA A 120 10.63 -13.31 -11.23
CA ALA A 120 11.44 -14.20 -12.05
C ALA A 120 10.87 -15.63 -12.17
N ASN A 121 10.07 -16.06 -11.21
CA ASN A 121 9.44 -17.38 -11.17
C ASN A 121 8.05 -17.42 -11.86
N GLY A 122 7.64 -16.32 -12.51
CA GLY A 122 6.36 -16.19 -13.20
C GLY A 122 5.41 -15.21 -12.52
N ASN A 123 4.27 -15.02 -13.16
CA ASN A 123 3.27 -14.06 -12.77
C ASN A 123 2.09 -14.74 -12.07
N CYS A 124 1.57 -14.15 -11.01
CA CYS A 124 0.36 -14.63 -10.37
C CYS A 124 -0.57 -13.47 -9.97
N LEU A 125 -1.88 -13.74 -9.94
CA LEU A 125 -2.86 -12.79 -9.44
C LEU A 125 -2.63 -12.54 -7.94
N ILE A 126 -2.74 -11.28 -7.51
CA ILE A 126 -2.70 -10.90 -6.10
C ILE A 126 -3.90 -11.53 -5.38
N TYR A 127 -5.10 -11.40 -5.95
CA TYR A 127 -6.32 -12.08 -5.46
C TYR A 127 -6.82 -13.03 -6.54
N LYS A 128 -6.77 -14.33 -6.27
CA LYS A 128 -7.09 -15.38 -7.26
C LYS A 128 -8.55 -15.44 -7.67
N ASN A 129 -9.45 -14.97 -6.82
CA ASN A 129 -10.88 -14.98 -7.06
C ASN A 129 -11.61 -13.86 -6.30
N LYS A 130 -12.86 -13.61 -6.64
CA LYS A 130 -13.69 -12.57 -6.01
C LYS A 130 -13.83 -12.76 -4.49
N ARG A 131 -13.94 -14.00 -4.00
CA ARG A 131 -14.07 -14.28 -2.56
C ARG A 131 -12.83 -13.85 -1.77
N SER A 132 -11.64 -14.13 -2.31
CA SER A 132 -10.39 -13.71 -1.67
C SER A 132 -10.25 -12.19 -1.66
N GLN A 133 -10.71 -11.49 -2.69
CA GLN A 133 -10.70 -10.03 -2.74
C GLN A 133 -11.80 -9.41 -1.86
N ASP A 134 -13.01 -9.99 -1.81
CA ASP A 134 -14.08 -9.54 -0.91
C ASP A 134 -13.69 -9.66 0.57
N TYR A 135 -12.72 -10.51 0.88
CA TYR A 135 -12.20 -10.65 2.24
C TYR A 135 -11.53 -9.36 2.75
N LEU A 136 -11.06 -8.49 1.85
CA LEU A 136 -10.52 -7.17 2.18
C LEU A 136 -11.54 -6.26 2.88
N LYS A 137 -12.83 -6.46 2.62
CA LYS A 137 -13.91 -5.73 3.32
C LYS A 137 -14.08 -6.18 4.77
N LYS A 138 -13.46 -7.33 5.15
CA LYS A 138 -13.51 -7.89 6.50
C LYS A 138 -12.28 -7.45 7.30
N GLN A 139 -12.45 -6.39 8.08
CA GLN A 139 -11.39 -5.79 8.89
C GLN A 139 -10.60 -6.80 9.74
N ILE A 140 -11.27 -7.86 10.23
CA ILE A 140 -10.64 -8.91 11.03
C ILE A 140 -9.50 -9.64 10.29
N GLY A 141 -9.53 -9.65 8.96
CA GLY A 141 -8.45 -10.24 8.13
C GLY A 141 -7.14 -9.50 8.29
N PHE A 142 -7.18 -8.16 8.33
CA PHE A 142 -5.99 -7.33 8.58
C PHE A 142 -5.41 -7.59 9.98
N ILE A 143 -6.23 -7.90 10.97
CA ILE A 143 -5.78 -8.16 12.34
C ILE A 143 -5.24 -9.58 12.50
N LYS A 144 -5.96 -10.61 12.03
CA LYS A 144 -5.62 -12.02 12.29
C LYS A 144 -4.72 -12.66 11.24
N VAL A 145 -4.79 -12.15 10.00
CA VAL A 145 -4.07 -12.79 8.88
C VAL A 145 -2.78 -12.03 8.59
N ARG A 146 -2.83 -10.83 8.06
CA ARG A 146 -1.67 -10.01 7.69
C ARG A 146 -2.13 -8.68 7.10
N ASP A 147 -1.20 -7.86 6.66
CA ASP A 147 -1.51 -6.90 5.64
C ASP A 147 -2.06 -7.65 4.41
N LEU A 148 -3.28 -7.31 4.03
CA LEU A 148 -3.99 -7.95 2.92
C LEU A 148 -3.81 -7.17 1.61
N ILE A 149 -3.29 -5.96 1.66
CA ILE A 149 -2.97 -5.11 0.51
C ILE A 149 -1.46 -5.22 0.28
N VAL A 150 -1.06 -5.57 -0.93
CA VAL A 150 0.35 -5.84 -1.24
C VAL A 150 1.16 -4.56 -1.32
N SER A 151 0.54 -3.48 -1.84
CA SER A 151 1.15 -2.16 -1.96
C SER A 151 0.06 -1.10 -2.05
N PRO A 152 0.28 0.11 -1.54
CA PRO A 152 -0.67 1.21 -1.66
C PRO A 152 -0.97 1.59 -3.12
N GLY A 153 -0.11 1.23 -4.07
CA GLY A 153 -0.36 1.40 -5.51
C GLY A 153 -1.58 0.65 -6.06
N GLN A 154 -2.12 -0.32 -5.31
CA GLN A 154 -3.42 -0.95 -5.63
C GLN A 154 -4.62 -0.06 -5.30
N CYS A 155 -4.43 1.01 -4.53
CA CYS A 155 -5.48 1.72 -3.83
C CYS A 155 -5.71 3.12 -4.39
N LEU A 156 -6.99 3.49 -4.55
CA LEU A 156 -7.39 4.87 -4.64
C LEU A 156 -8.04 5.26 -3.30
N ILE A 157 -7.49 6.28 -2.64
CA ILE A 157 -7.84 6.68 -1.28
C ILE A 157 -8.51 8.05 -1.32
N LYS A 158 -9.64 8.23 -0.66
CA LYS A 158 -10.22 9.53 -0.43
C LYS A 158 -9.32 10.34 0.51
N LYS A 159 -8.79 11.49 0.06
CA LYS A 159 -7.82 12.28 0.83
C LYS A 159 -8.29 12.59 2.25
N ALA A 160 -9.56 13.00 2.38
CA ALA A 160 -10.15 13.34 3.68
C ALA A 160 -10.27 12.16 4.66
N SER A 161 -10.08 10.92 4.19
CA SER A 161 -10.15 9.71 5.02
C SER A 161 -8.77 9.22 5.48
N ILE A 162 -7.68 9.90 5.08
CA ILE A 162 -6.33 9.60 5.56
C ILE A 162 -6.19 10.16 6.98
N PRO A 163 -5.90 9.33 8.00
CA PRO A 163 -5.85 9.77 9.39
C PRO A 163 -4.68 10.73 9.67
N GLU A 164 -4.93 11.84 10.37
CA GLU A 164 -3.88 12.77 10.79
C GLU A 164 -2.79 12.07 11.63
N TYR A 165 -3.19 11.15 12.49
CA TYR A 165 -2.26 10.38 13.32
C TYR A 165 -1.20 9.64 12.49
N TRP A 166 -1.53 9.16 11.26
CA TRP A 166 -0.56 8.56 10.35
C TRP A 166 0.46 9.59 9.85
N MET A 167 0.03 10.83 9.62
CA MET A 167 0.89 11.92 9.15
C MET A 167 1.79 12.49 10.26
N GLU A 168 1.35 12.41 11.50
CA GLU A 168 2.06 12.95 12.66
C GLU A 168 3.06 11.96 13.27
N ASN A 169 2.88 10.66 13.00
CA ASN A 169 3.64 9.57 13.62
C ASN A 169 4.41 8.75 12.59
N THR A 170 5.44 9.36 11.99
CA THR A 170 6.28 8.73 10.99
C THR A 170 7.03 7.53 11.54
N MET A 171 6.92 6.40 10.85
CA MET A 171 7.68 5.18 11.16
C MET A 171 9.13 5.33 10.70
N LYS A 172 10.07 4.93 11.55
CA LYS A 172 11.51 4.98 11.28
C LYS A 172 12.01 3.76 10.51
N VAL A 173 11.31 2.63 10.67
CA VAL A 173 11.65 1.38 10.00
C VAL A 173 10.71 1.17 8.82
N ASN A 174 11.24 1.21 7.61
CA ASN A 174 10.47 0.97 6.38
C ASN A 174 9.86 -0.44 6.37
N SER A 175 8.65 -0.60 5.88
CA SER A 175 7.94 -1.84 5.54
C SER A 175 6.48 -1.90 5.96
N ALA A 176 6.06 -1.30 7.07
CA ALA A 176 4.70 -1.46 7.57
C ALA A 176 3.93 -0.11 7.66
N ASP A 177 4.37 0.91 6.98
CA ASP A 177 3.74 2.24 6.99
C ASP A 177 2.39 2.25 6.25
N ASP A 178 2.24 1.47 5.20
CA ASP A 178 0.99 1.23 4.50
C ASP A 178 0.04 0.37 5.36
N TYR A 179 0.54 -0.68 5.99
CA TYR A 179 -0.25 -1.47 6.93
C TYR A 179 -0.74 -0.64 8.12
N PHE A 180 0.11 0.27 8.62
CA PHE A 180 -0.25 1.25 9.64
C PHE A 180 -1.40 2.13 9.18
N LEU A 181 -1.34 2.64 7.94
CA LEU A 181 -2.42 3.44 7.34
C LEU A 181 -3.74 2.67 7.32
N TRP A 182 -3.75 1.42 6.84
CA TRP A 182 -4.97 0.62 6.76
C TRP A 182 -5.58 0.35 8.13
N LEU A 183 -4.76 0.05 9.13
CA LEU A 183 -5.24 -0.20 10.50
C LEU A 183 -5.82 1.06 11.15
N LEU A 184 -5.23 2.23 10.90
CA LEU A 184 -5.80 3.51 11.36
C LEU A 184 -7.10 3.87 10.63
N MET A 185 -7.20 3.60 9.33
CA MET A 185 -8.46 3.77 8.60
C MET A 185 -9.55 2.83 9.14
N ILE A 186 -9.19 1.59 9.52
CA ILE A 186 -10.10 0.64 10.19
C ILE A 186 -10.50 1.16 11.57
N GLU A 187 -9.58 1.71 12.35
CA GLU A 187 -9.87 2.35 13.64
C GLU A 187 -10.91 3.46 13.48
N ASN A 188 -10.78 4.27 12.43
CA ASN A 188 -11.69 5.37 12.12
C ASN A 188 -12.97 4.90 11.38
N LYS A 189 -13.22 3.59 11.30
CA LYS A 189 -14.41 2.98 10.67
C LYS A 189 -14.58 3.31 9.19
N CYS A 190 -13.49 3.56 8.48
CA CYS A 190 -13.50 3.78 7.05
C CYS A 190 -14.06 2.57 6.30
N CYS A 191 -14.79 2.82 5.21
CA CYS A 191 -15.39 1.81 4.37
C CYS A 191 -14.48 1.47 3.19
N PHE A 192 -14.19 0.18 3.00
CA PHE A 192 -13.36 -0.32 1.91
C PHE A 192 -14.23 -0.96 0.82
N SER A 193 -13.97 -0.60 -0.42
CA SER A 193 -14.51 -1.26 -1.61
C SER A 193 -13.41 -2.02 -2.35
N VAL A 194 -13.83 -2.90 -3.25
CA VAL A 194 -12.90 -3.67 -4.09
C VAL A 194 -13.26 -3.49 -5.55
N ASN A 195 -12.24 -3.35 -6.37
CA ASN A 195 -12.33 -3.38 -7.81
C ASN A 195 -11.72 -4.69 -8.30
N TYR A 196 -12.54 -5.55 -8.94
CA TYR A 196 -12.10 -6.88 -9.38
C TYR A 196 -11.22 -6.86 -10.62
N ASP A 197 -11.13 -5.72 -11.30
CA ASP A 197 -10.28 -5.56 -12.48
C ASP A 197 -8.81 -5.67 -12.09
N VAL A 198 -8.03 -6.31 -12.95
CA VAL A 198 -6.58 -6.48 -12.77
C VAL A 198 -5.88 -5.24 -13.29
N LEU A 199 -5.68 -4.26 -12.41
CA LEU A 199 -5.25 -2.92 -12.78
C LEU A 199 -3.84 -2.54 -12.30
N TYR A 200 -3.24 -3.35 -11.44
CA TYR A 200 -1.97 -3.08 -10.79
C TYR A 200 -0.96 -4.20 -11.06
N ILE A 201 0.30 -3.86 -11.19
CA ILE A 201 1.41 -4.82 -11.34
C ILE A 201 2.48 -4.50 -10.31
N HIS A 202 2.63 -5.40 -9.34
CA HIS A 202 3.71 -5.34 -8.36
C HIS A 202 4.92 -6.09 -8.88
N LYS A 203 6.05 -5.41 -8.97
CA LYS A 203 7.31 -6.02 -9.44
C LYS A 203 8.15 -6.48 -8.27
N TYR A 204 8.39 -7.78 -8.22
CA TYR A 204 9.31 -8.36 -7.25
C TYR A 204 10.72 -8.41 -7.84
N THR A 205 11.56 -7.46 -7.43
CA THR A 205 12.94 -7.32 -7.94
C THR A 205 13.97 -8.15 -7.17
N GLY A 206 13.56 -8.79 -6.06
CA GLY A 206 14.47 -9.49 -5.13
C GLY A 206 15.09 -8.57 -4.07
N GLU A 207 15.06 -7.26 -4.26
CA GLU A 207 15.55 -6.25 -3.31
C GLU A 207 14.44 -5.64 -2.44
N ASN A 208 13.19 -6.09 -2.65
CA ASN A 208 12.03 -5.60 -1.91
C ASN A 208 12.21 -5.85 -0.40
N VAL A 209 11.95 -4.82 0.39
CA VAL A 209 12.06 -4.84 1.88
C VAL A 209 11.27 -6.00 2.50
N SER A 210 10.16 -6.41 1.88
CA SER A 210 9.30 -7.52 2.31
C SER A 210 10.01 -8.89 2.38
N GLY A 211 11.16 -9.04 1.71
CA GLY A 211 12.01 -10.23 1.77
C GLY A 211 12.81 -10.36 3.08
N ASN A 212 13.06 -9.24 3.78
CA ASN A 212 13.82 -9.24 5.03
C ASN A 212 12.90 -9.44 6.24
N ILE A 213 12.79 -10.68 6.71
CA ILE A 213 11.87 -11.07 7.80
C ILE A 213 12.14 -10.29 9.09
N GLU A 214 13.40 -10.03 9.44
CA GLU A 214 13.77 -9.32 10.67
C GLU A 214 13.39 -7.82 10.57
N GLN A 215 13.65 -7.19 9.45
CA GLN A 215 13.26 -5.80 9.21
C GLN A 215 11.74 -5.64 9.23
N VAL A 216 11.01 -6.51 8.53
CA VAL A 216 9.54 -6.53 8.54
C VAL A 216 9.02 -6.71 9.97
N HIS A 217 9.62 -7.60 10.77
CA HIS A 217 9.19 -7.79 12.16
C HIS A 217 9.48 -6.57 13.03
N LYS A 218 10.64 -5.91 12.86
CA LYS A 218 10.99 -4.68 13.56
C LYS A 218 10.01 -3.55 13.22
N SER A 219 9.70 -3.36 11.94
CA SER A 219 8.74 -2.38 11.47
C SER A 219 7.33 -2.64 12.04
N ASN A 220 6.87 -3.89 12.01
CA ASN A 220 5.58 -4.26 12.61
C ASN A 220 5.53 -4.01 14.13
N ARG A 221 6.64 -4.15 14.85
CA ARG A 221 6.67 -3.82 16.29
C ARG A 221 6.54 -2.33 16.53
N GLU A 222 7.26 -1.52 15.77
CA GLU A 222 7.14 -0.06 15.82
C GLU A 222 5.69 0.38 15.56
N MET A 223 5.07 -0.18 14.52
CA MET A 223 3.66 0.06 14.20
C MET A 223 2.74 -0.29 15.39
N ILE A 224 2.94 -1.46 16.03
CA ILE A 224 2.15 -1.86 17.20
C ILE A 224 2.30 -0.86 18.35
N ASP A 225 3.53 -0.39 18.63
CA ASP A 225 3.78 0.57 19.69
C ASP A 225 3.09 1.93 19.44
N LEU A 226 2.94 2.33 18.18
CA LEU A 226 2.15 3.50 17.79
C LEU A 226 0.64 3.24 17.92
N LEU A 227 0.16 2.08 17.44
CA LEU A 227 -1.27 1.74 17.51
C LEU A 227 -1.79 1.59 18.95
N ILE A 228 -0.98 1.08 19.88
CA ILE A 228 -1.36 0.98 21.30
C ILE A 228 -1.73 2.35 21.90
N LYS A 229 -1.09 3.42 21.43
CA LYS A 229 -1.32 4.77 21.94
C LYS A 229 -2.60 5.41 21.40
N TYR A 230 -3.11 4.93 20.28
CA TYR A 230 -4.20 5.58 19.54
C TYR A 230 -5.46 4.74 19.43
N CYS A 231 -5.34 3.42 19.20
CA CYS A 231 -6.47 2.58 18.82
C CYS A 231 -7.30 2.11 20.02
N HIS A 232 -8.62 2.20 19.86
CA HIS A 232 -9.63 1.70 20.79
C HIS A 232 -10.54 0.64 20.15
N ASN A 233 -10.78 0.71 18.84
CA ASN A 233 -11.64 -0.21 18.09
C ASN A 233 -10.83 -1.40 17.55
N VAL A 234 -9.61 -1.16 17.06
CA VAL A 234 -8.69 -2.21 16.60
C VAL A 234 -8.12 -2.98 17.80
N ASN A 235 -8.33 -4.29 17.82
CA ASN A 235 -7.76 -5.13 18.87
C ASN A 235 -6.24 -5.31 18.66
N VAL A 236 -5.47 -4.34 19.17
CA VAL A 236 -3.99 -4.29 19.01
C VAL A 236 -3.31 -5.46 19.72
N HIS A 237 -3.86 -5.99 20.83
CA HIS A 237 -3.32 -7.17 21.50
C HIS A 237 -3.42 -8.43 20.63
N LEU A 238 -4.56 -8.62 19.95
CA LEU A 238 -4.75 -9.70 19.00
C LEU A 238 -3.82 -9.55 17.78
N LEU A 239 -3.69 -8.32 17.25
CA LEU A 239 -2.76 -7.99 16.17
C LEU A 239 -1.31 -8.34 16.55
N LYS A 240 -0.84 -7.91 17.72
CA LYS A 240 0.49 -8.23 18.26
C LYS A 240 0.73 -9.73 18.32
N ARG A 241 -0.26 -10.49 18.83
CA ARG A 241 -0.21 -11.95 18.89
C ARG A 241 -0.10 -12.56 17.49
N ALA A 242 -0.89 -12.08 16.53
CA ALA A 242 -0.90 -12.57 15.15
C ALA A 242 0.43 -12.30 14.44
N ILE A 243 0.99 -11.10 14.58
CA ILE A 243 2.29 -10.71 14.00
C ILE A 243 3.41 -11.56 14.58
N THR A 244 3.44 -11.72 15.91
CA THR A 244 4.44 -12.56 16.59
C THR A 244 4.36 -14.02 16.13
N TYR A 245 3.14 -14.58 16.06
CA TYR A 245 2.91 -15.94 15.58
C TYR A 245 3.47 -16.14 14.17
N LYS A 246 3.18 -15.20 13.25
CA LYS A 246 3.68 -15.28 11.87
C LYS A 246 5.19 -15.14 11.74
N TYR A 247 5.79 -14.26 12.51
CA TYR A 247 7.24 -14.13 12.54
C TYR A 247 7.89 -15.43 12.95
N LEU A 248 7.40 -16.07 14.02
CA LEU A 248 7.90 -17.35 14.48
C LEU A 248 7.71 -18.46 13.44
N MET A 249 6.54 -18.51 12.77
CA MET A 249 6.32 -19.47 11.68
C MET A 249 7.31 -19.29 10.52
N LYS A 250 7.58 -18.07 10.11
CA LYS A 250 8.53 -17.79 9.02
C LYS A 250 9.97 -18.14 9.44
N LYS A 251 10.36 -17.84 10.68
CA LYS A 251 11.72 -18.06 11.20
C LYS A 251 12.04 -19.53 11.44
N GLN A 252 11.07 -20.30 11.90
CA GLN A 252 11.26 -21.72 12.31
C GLN A 252 10.76 -22.74 11.26
N GLY A 253 10.21 -22.27 10.13
CA GLY A 253 9.72 -23.10 9.03
C GLY A 253 8.39 -23.83 9.28
N LYS A 254 8.13 -24.34 10.47
CA LYS A 254 6.85 -24.92 10.90
C LYS A 254 6.71 -24.72 12.41
N VAL A 255 5.69 -24.00 12.83
CA VAL A 255 5.30 -23.93 14.24
C VAL A 255 4.07 -24.81 14.41
N ILE A 256 4.19 -25.86 15.23
CA ILE A 256 3.03 -26.60 15.70
C ILE A 256 2.16 -25.59 16.47
N PRO A 257 0.88 -25.39 16.08
CA PRO A 257 0.03 -24.44 16.76
C PRO A 257 -0.10 -24.83 18.22
N SER A 258 0.40 -23.99 19.12
CA SER A 258 0.10 -24.14 20.54
C SER A 258 -1.39 -23.88 20.75
N ILE A 259 -1.96 -24.40 21.86
CA ILE A 259 -3.35 -24.12 22.26
C ILE A 259 -3.63 -22.60 22.24
N LYS A 260 -2.64 -21.78 22.60
CA LYS A 260 -2.75 -20.31 22.61
C LYS A 260 -2.91 -19.66 21.23
N ASN A 261 -2.57 -20.37 20.13
CA ASN A 261 -2.57 -19.83 18.77
C ASN A 261 -3.42 -20.64 17.79
N ILE A 262 -4.22 -21.60 18.29
CA ILE A 262 -5.04 -22.48 17.46
C ILE A 262 -6.07 -21.69 16.64
N ASP A 263 -6.62 -20.62 17.19
CA ASP A 263 -7.54 -19.69 16.50
C ASP A 263 -6.86 -18.99 15.31
N LEU A 264 -5.63 -18.53 15.48
CA LEU A 264 -4.83 -17.91 14.41
C LEU A 264 -4.45 -18.93 13.34
N PHE A 265 -4.08 -20.14 13.74
CA PHE A 265 -3.78 -21.23 12.81
C PHE A 265 -5.00 -21.55 11.93
N LEU A 266 -6.15 -21.79 12.54
CA LEU A 266 -7.40 -22.08 11.82
C LEU A 266 -7.79 -20.94 10.88
N TYR A 267 -7.72 -19.71 11.37
CA TYR A 267 -8.05 -18.53 10.57
C TYR A 267 -7.14 -18.36 9.36
N ASN A 268 -5.83 -18.55 9.53
CA ASN A 268 -4.86 -18.50 8.45
C ASN A 268 -5.04 -19.67 7.48
N THR A 269 -5.39 -20.86 7.95
CA THR A 269 -5.66 -22.03 7.09
C THR A 269 -6.89 -21.79 6.22
N ILE A 270 -8.00 -21.30 6.79
CA ILE A 270 -9.21 -20.95 6.05
C ILE A 270 -8.90 -19.85 5.02
N TYR A 271 -8.14 -18.83 5.41
CA TYR A 271 -7.73 -17.78 4.47
C TYR A 271 -6.89 -18.35 3.33
N GLN A 272 -5.93 -19.24 3.60
CA GLN A 272 -5.12 -19.90 2.56
C GLN A 272 -5.97 -20.71 1.59
N LEU A 273 -6.98 -21.41 2.07
CA LEU A 273 -7.92 -22.16 1.22
C LEU A 273 -8.73 -21.20 0.33
N LEU A 274 -9.28 -20.14 0.89
CA LEU A 274 -9.99 -19.11 0.13
C LEU A 274 -9.09 -18.44 -0.92
N TRP A 275 -7.83 -18.15 -0.54
CA TRP A 275 -6.84 -17.54 -1.41
C TRP A 275 -6.44 -18.47 -2.55
N LYS A 276 -6.25 -19.76 -2.29
CA LYS A 276 -5.87 -20.75 -3.31
C LYS A 276 -7.00 -21.10 -4.27
N GLY A 277 -8.23 -20.70 -3.96
CA GLY A 277 -9.38 -20.98 -4.82
C GLY A 277 -9.88 -22.42 -4.77
N MET A 278 -9.58 -23.07 -3.63
CA MET A 278 -10.15 -24.41 -3.33
C MET A 278 -11.46 -24.27 -2.57
#